data_3c622d6a79d88b55852842eae92ef61d
#
_entry.id   3c622d6a79d88b55852842eae92ef61d
#
_cell.length_a   1.000
_cell.length_b   1.000
_cell.length_c   1.000
_cell.angle_alpha   90.00
_cell.angle_beta   90.00
_cell.angle_gamma   90.00
#
_symmetry.space_group_name_H-M   'P 1'
#
loop_
_entity.id
_entity.type
_entity.pdbx_description
1 polymer ?
#
loop_
_entity_poly.entity_id
_entity_poly.type
_entity_poly.pdbx_seq_one_letter_code
_entity_poly.pdbx_strand_id
1 'polypeptide(L)'
;MSIKFLIPGYDGTQQTRASYRFRATIPLKGMRPEDGIISSVKQATKDDIVVLAKKSTPKDVYYLKSNNIKCVYDICDNKWRKYVAKGWVERIVKPHNEICQNVDNIITTSQALKELVMKHTGRTAIIIADPVEATRVEPKVRLKSRRYINIFSYGSSKHFQKVYWNKLIQKIFDTDIIEFKIHCMLDRTKKFDEMYRDEIASGKLTLHEYNFDKQYQLMKECDIVYLPIVVNSMDNLIDIRVKSPNRILDAIQSGKPVITNEGVDSYLPFRKFADFIGFARSFNYNDNARAFRALINRPKEETNYRITQGQNYIKENHSPEIIGKQWIDLENKVGKLGF
;
A
#
# COMPACT_ATOMS: atom_id res chain seq x y z
N MET A 1 -10.16 -2.81 -28.32
CA MET A 1 -9.80 -3.77 -27.25
C MET A 1 -10.30 -3.22 -25.94
N SER A 2 -10.74 -4.06 -24.99
CA SER A 2 -11.09 -3.63 -23.64
C SER A 2 -10.22 -4.34 -22.60
N ILE A 3 -10.05 -3.72 -21.42
CA ILE A 3 -9.25 -4.30 -20.33
C ILE A 3 -10.19 -4.99 -19.35
N LYS A 4 -9.94 -6.27 -19.10
CA LYS A 4 -10.72 -7.08 -18.17
C LYS A 4 -9.85 -7.56 -17.01
N PHE A 5 -10.16 -7.11 -15.80
CA PHE A 5 -9.48 -7.56 -14.60
C PHE A 5 -10.08 -8.88 -14.10
N LEU A 6 -9.29 -9.95 -14.08
CA LEU A 6 -9.73 -11.23 -13.54
C LEU A 6 -9.71 -11.22 -12.02
N ILE A 7 -10.89 -11.25 -11.41
CA ILE A 7 -11.09 -11.42 -9.97
C ILE A 7 -11.94 -12.69 -9.74
N PRO A 8 -11.31 -13.84 -9.51
CA PRO A 8 -12.05 -15.10 -9.34
C PRO A 8 -13.08 -15.02 -8.21
N GLY A 9 -14.33 -15.37 -8.53
CA GLY A 9 -15.46 -15.32 -7.61
C GLY A 9 -15.99 -13.91 -7.33
N TYR A 10 -15.75 -12.95 -8.22
CA TYR A 10 -16.37 -11.63 -8.13
C TYR A 10 -17.88 -11.74 -8.39
N ASP A 11 -18.67 -11.21 -7.48
CA ASP A 11 -20.14 -11.25 -7.47
C ASP A 11 -20.79 -9.87 -7.65
N GLY A 12 -20.01 -8.87 -8.05
CA GLY A 12 -20.47 -7.48 -8.17
C GLY A 12 -20.39 -6.65 -6.89
N THR A 13 -20.07 -7.26 -5.76
CA THR A 13 -19.93 -6.53 -4.49
C THR A 13 -18.57 -5.84 -4.35
N GLN A 14 -18.48 -4.87 -3.44
CA GLN A 14 -17.22 -4.17 -3.19
C GLN A 14 -16.15 -5.13 -2.68
N GLN A 15 -15.00 -5.15 -3.36
CA GLN A 15 -13.88 -5.98 -2.96
C GLN A 15 -13.22 -5.46 -1.69
N THR A 16 -13.23 -6.27 -0.62
CA THR A 16 -12.55 -5.95 0.65
C THR A 16 -11.03 -6.09 0.57
N ARG A 17 -10.51 -6.89 -0.37
CA ARG A 17 -9.06 -7.08 -0.54
C ARG A 17 -8.42 -5.87 -1.19
N ALA A 18 -7.50 -5.23 -0.47
CA ALA A 18 -6.76 -4.06 -0.93
C ALA A 18 -6.16 -4.23 -2.34
N SER A 19 -5.56 -5.40 -2.63
CA SER A 19 -4.96 -5.65 -3.95
C SER A 19 -5.95 -5.59 -5.12
N TYR A 20 -7.19 -6.01 -4.92
CA TYR A 20 -8.21 -5.90 -5.98
C TYR A 20 -8.77 -4.49 -6.07
N ARG A 21 -8.94 -3.81 -4.93
CA ARG A 21 -9.37 -2.41 -4.94
C ARG A 21 -8.38 -1.53 -5.69
N PHE A 22 -7.11 -1.54 -5.26
CA PHE A 22 -6.08 -0.68 -5.85
C PHE A 22 -5.68 -1.06 -7.28
N ARG A 23 -5.82 -2.34 -7.67
CA ARG A 23 -5.37 -2.78 -9.00
C ARG A 23 -6.49 -2.91 -10.03
N ALA A 24 -7.76 -2.95 -9.61
CA ALA A 24 -8.92 -3.07 -10.50
C ALA A 24 -10.00 -2.04 -10.18
N THR A 25 -10.68 -2.15 -9.03
CA THR A 25 -11.92 -1.40 -8.76
C THR A 25 -11.72 0.13 -8.78
N ILE A 26 -10.60 0.63 -8.23
CA ILE A 26 -10.33 2.08 -8.20
C ILE A 26 -9.87 2.59 -9.57
N PRO A 27 -8.90 1.95 -10.27
CA PRO A 27 -8.54 2.34 -11.63
C PRO A 27 -9.70 2.40 -12.60
N LEU A 28 -10.65 1.45 -12.51
CA LEU A 28 -11.84 1.44 -13.38
C LEU A 28 -12.67 2.72 -13.32
N LYS A 29 -12.60 3.50 -12.24
CA LYS A 29 -13.27 4.81 -12.17
C LYS A 29 -12.71 5.84 -13.16
N GLY A 30 -11.48 5.65 -13.61
CA GLY A 30 -10.78 6.50 -14.59
C GLY A 30 -10.57 5.81 -15.94
N MET A 31 -11.19 4.65 -16.17
CA MET A 31 -11.10 3.88 -17.41
C MET A 31 -12.38 4.01 -18.24
N ARG A 32 -12.43 3.33 -19.38
CA ARG A 32 -13.55 3.39 -20.31
C ARG A 32 -14.73 2.53 -19.84
N PRO A 33 -15.96 2.81 -20.28
CA PRO A 33 -17.15 2.02 -19.91
C PRO A 33 -17.08 0.54 -20.29
N GLU A 34 -16.38 0.21 -21.38
CA GLU A 34 -16.19 -1.17 -21.83
C GLU A 34 -15.17 -1.96 -21.02
N ASP A 35 -14.29 -1.28 -20.25
CA ASP A 35 -13.36 -1.93 -19.33
C ASP A 35 -14.10 -2.46 -18.11
N GLY A 36 -13.59 -3.53 -17.47
CA GLY A 36 -14.34 -4.09 -16.35
C GLY A 36 -13.69 -5.26 -15.64
N ILE A 37 -14.47 -5.88 -14.76
CA ILE A 37 -14.08 -7.05 -13.98
C ILE A 37 -14.79 -8.28 -14.52
N ILE A 38 -14.03 -9.37 -14.65
CA ILE A 38 -14.55 -10.71 -14.98
C ILE A 38 -14.25 -11.68 -13.82
N SER A 39 -15.14 -12.61 -13.58
CA SER A 39 -14.97 -13.64 -12.53
C SER A 39 -14.31 -14.93 -13.06
N SER A 40 -14.27 -15.10 -14.38
CA SER A 40 -13.67 -16.25 -15.06
C SER A 40 -13.06 -15.84 -16.40
N VAL A 41 -11.94 -16.46 -16.76
CA VAL A 41 -11.30 -16.27 -18.09
C VAL A 41 -12.20 -16.62 -19.26
N LYS A 42 -13.23 -17.47 -19.03
CA LYS A 42 -14.22 -17.84 -20.04
C LYS A 42 -15.15 -16.70 -20.48
N GLN A 43 -15.17 -15.60 -19.73
CA GLN A 43 -15.96 -14.41 -20.05
C GLN A 43 -15.22 -13.45 -21.00
N ALA A 44 -13.91 -13.67 -21.20
CA ALA A 44 -13.10 -12.83 -22.07
C ALA A 44 -13.27 -13.22 -23.55
N THR A 45 -13.13 -12.23 -24.43
CA THR A 45 -13.16 -12.35 -25.88
C THR A 45 -11.80 -12.04 -26.51
N LYS A 46 -11.64 -12.27 -27.81
CA LYS A 46 -10.40 -11.97 -28.55
C LYS A 46 -10.05 -10.47 -28.58
N ASP A 47 -11.04 -9.63 -28.35
CA ASP A 47 -10.88 -8.18 -28.32
C ASP A 47 -10.50 -7.66 -26.93
N ASP A 48 -10.31 -8.53 -25.95
CA ASP A 48 -9.94 -8.17 -24.59
C ASP A 48 -8.45 -8.34 -24.32
N ILE A 49 -7.96 -7.55 -23.35
CA ILE A 49 -6.70 -7.80 -22.64
C ILE A 49 -7.06 -8.20 -21.21
N VAL A 50 -6.75 -9.44 -20.83
CA VAL A 50 -7.06 -9.94 -19.49
C VAL A 50 -5.92 -9.66 -18.54
N VAL A 51 -6.20 -8.91 -17.48
CA VAL A 51 -5.26 -8.66 -16.38
C VAL A 51 -5.39 -9.75 -15.33
N LEU A 52 -4.40 -10.60 -15.28
CA LEU A 52 -4.28 -11.68 -14.30
C LEU A 52 -3.68 -11.13 -13.00
N ALA A 53 -4.20 -11.53 -11.83
CA ALA A 53 -3.74 -11.07 -10.53
C ALA A 53 -3.56 -12.24 -9.54
N LYS A 54 -3.41 -11.95 -8.28
CA LYS A 54 -3.00 -12.84 -7.16
C LYS A 54 -3.47 -14.30 -7.17
N LYS A 55 -4.69 -14.60 -7.62
CA LYS A 55 -5.27 -15.95 -7.62
C LYS A 55 -5.22 -16.65 -8.98
N SER A 56 -4.68 -15.99 -9.98
CA SER A 56 -4.56 -16.58 -11.31
C SER A 56 -3.57 -17.74 -11.31
N THR A 57 -3.83 -18.70 -12.16
CA THR A 57 -3.11 -19.95 -12.31
C THR A 57 -2.49 -20.09 -13.70
N PRO A 58 -1.51 -20.96 -13.93
CA PRO A 58 -1.02 -21.26 -15.29
C PRO A 58 -2.13 -21.73 -16.23
N LYS A 59 -3.14 -22.44 -15.71
CA LYS A 59 -4.30 -22.88 -16.53
C LYS A 59 -5.08 -21.71 -17.12
N ASP A 60 -5.19 -20.60 -16.38
CA ASP A 60 -5.85 -19.38 -16.90
C ASP A 60 -5.06 -18.81 -18.09
N VAL A 61 -3.72 -18.78 -17.99
CA VAL A 61 -2.86 -18.31 -19.09
C VAL A 61 -3.00 -19.21 -20.32
N TYR A 62 -2.94 -20.52 -20.13
CA TYR A 62 -3.07 -21.47 -21.25
C TYR A 62 -4.44 -21.38 -21.93
N TYR A 63 -5.51 -21.25 -21.14
CA TYR A 63 -6.84 -21.02 -21.70
C TYR A 63 -6.89 -19.77 -22.57
N LEU A 64 -6.37 -18.63 -22.09
CA LEU A 64 -6.36 -17.36 -22.82
C LEU A 64 -5.53 -17.47 -24.10
N LYS A 65 -4.33 -18.04 -24.02
CA LYS A 65 -3.45 -18.24 -25.16
C LYS A 65 -4.06 -19.16 -26.24
N SER A 66 -4.67 -20.28 -25.84
CA SER A 66 -5.31 -21.21 -26.78
C SER A 66 -6.51 -20.59 -27.49
N ASN A 67 -7.11 -19.53 -26.93
CA ASN A 67 -8.21 -18.79 -27.53
C ASN A 67 -7.76 -17.48 -28.22
N ASN A 68 -6.44 -17.25 -28.36
CA ASN A 68 -5.86 -16.02 -28.92
C ASN A 68 -6.29 -14.74 -28.17
N ILE A 69 -6.45 -14.82 -26.84
CA ILE A 69 -6.80 -13.69 -25.98
C ILE A 69 -5.50 -13.19 -25.32
N LYS A 70 -5.23 -11.89 -25.43
CA LYS A 70 -4.06 -11.27 -24.81
C LYS A 70 -4.18 -11.24 -23.30
N CYS A 71 -3.08 -11.50 -22.59
CA CYS A 71 -3.08 -11.48 -21.14
C CYS A 71 -1.80 -10.86 -20.56
N VAL A 72 -1.99 -10.11 -19.49
CA VAL A 72 -0.89 -9.51 -18.71
C VAL A 72 -0.97 -9.96 -17.27
N TYR A 73 0.17 -10.01 -16.57
CA TYR A 73 0.22 -10.44 -15.18
C TYR A 73 0.60 -9.28 -14.26
N ASP A 74 -0.32 -8.91 -13.38
CA ASP A 74 -0.14 -7.84 -12.40
C ASP A 74 0.43 -8.37 -11.09
N ILE A 75 1.67 -7.99 -10.77
CA ILE A 75 2.43 -8.40 -9.60
C ILE A 75 2.51 -7.23 -8.63
N CYS A 76 1.84 -7.34 -7.48
CA CYS A 76 1.81 -6.31 -6.44
C CYS A 76 2.52 -6.70 -5.13
N ASP A 77 3.10 -7.91 -5.04
CA ASP A 77 3.81 -8.43 -3.87
C ASP A 77 5.01 -9.28 -4.28
N ASN A 78 6.06 -9.31 -3.44
CA ASN A 78 7.17 -10.24 -3.61
C ASN A 78 6.72 -11.68 -3.30
N LYS A 79 6.57 -12.49 -4.34
CA LYS A 79 6.18 -13.90 -4.19
C LYS A 79 7.37 -14.85 -4.09
N TRP A 80 8.54 -14.45 -4.59
CA TRP A 80 9.69 -15.36 -4.67
C TRP A 80 10.25 -15.69 -3.30
N ARG A 81 10.51 -14.70 -2.49
CA ARG A 81 11.22 -14.89 -1.25
C ARG A 81 10.37 -15.45 -0.10
N LYS A 82 9.22 -14.83 0.14
CA LYS A 82 8.31 -15.23 1.23
C LYS A 82 7.94 -16.70 1.17
N TYR A 83 7.86 -17.26 -0.02
CA TYR A 83 7.40 -18.64 -0.22
C TYR A 83 8.56 -19.62 -0.34
N VAL A 84 9.75 -19.20 -0.81
CA VAL A 84 10.97 -20.00 -0.74
C VAL A 84 11.33 -20.30 0.72
N ALA A 85 11.35 -19.29 1.58
CA ALA A 85 11.62 -19.43 3.01
C ALA A 85 10.62 -20.35 3.75
N LYS A 86 9.42 -20.57 3.17
CA LYS A 86 8.37 -21.45 3.73
C LYS A 86 8.33 -22.84 3.10
N GLY A 87 9.26 -23.16 2.21
CA GLY A 87 9.23 -24.43 1.47
C GLY A 87 8.10 -24.56 0.44
N TRP A 88 7.46 -23.45 0.05
CA TRP A 88 6.31 -23.47 -0.89
C TRP A 88 6.72 -23.20 -2.34
N VAL A 89 7.95 -23.58 -2.71
CA VAL A 89 8.48 -23.34 -4.05
C VAL A 89 7.60 -23.98 -5.12
N GLU A 90 7.29 -25.27 -4.98
CA GLU A 90 6.47 -26.02 -5.94
C GLU A 90 5.05 -25.46 -6.05
N ARG A 91 4.47 -25.10 -4.92
CA ARG A 91 3.06 -24.69 -4.86
C ARG A 91 2.82 -23.25 -5.31
N ILE A 92 3.79 -22.38 -5.16
CA ILE A 92 3.58 -20.93 -5.36
C ILE A 92 4.61 -20.33 -6.32
N VAL A 93 5.90 -20.60 -6.11
CA VAL A 93 6.96 -19.93 -6.91
C VAL A 93 6.99 -20.47 -8.33
N LYS A 94 6.93 -21.79 -8.52
CA LYS A 94 6.93 -22.39 -9.87
C LYS A 94 5.73 -21.96 -10.71
N PRO A 95 4.47 -22.06 -10.22
CA PRO A 95 3.31 -21.56 -10.97
C PRO A 95 3.38 -20.06 -11.24
N HIS A 96 3.93 -19.27 -10.30
CA HIS A 96 4.12 -17.85 -10.50
C HIS A 96 5.12 -17.54 -11.63
N ASN A 97 6.28 -18.24 -11.65
CA ASN A 97 7.24 -18.11 -12.72
C ASN A 97 6.68 -18.57 -14.07
N GLU A 98 5.93 -19.66 -14.08
CA GLU A 98 5.27 -20.19 -15.27
C GLU A 98 4.28 -19.16 -15.87
N ILE A 99 3.48 -18.50 -15.04
CA ILE A 99 2.64 -17.37 -15.47
C ILE A 99 3.52 -16.26 -16.05
N CYS A 100 4.58 -15.85 -15.35
CA CYS A 100 5.47 -14.79 -15.80
C CYS A 100 6.09 -15.09 -17.17
N GLN A 101 6.43 -16.34 -17.48
CA GLN A 101 7.03 -16.71 -18.77
C GLN A 101 6.03 -16.74 -19.92
N ASN A 102 4.75 -16.97 -19.66
CA ASN A 102 3.75 -17.23 -20.69
C ASN A 102 2.80 -16.06 -20.97
N VAL A 103 2.75 -15.01 -20.16
CA VAL A 103 1.94 -13.81 -20.42
C VAL A 103 2.59 -12.87 -21.45
N ASP A 104 1.81 -12.03 -22.09
CA ASP A 104 2.32 -11.06 -23.07
C ASP A 104 3.18 -9.99 -22.37
N ASN A 105 2.73 -9.44 -21.25
CA ASN A 105 3.47 -8.47 -20.44
C ASN A 105 3.29 -8.71 -18.94
N ILE A 106 4.25 -8.19 -18.16
CA ILE A 106 4.20 -8.17 -16.70
C ILE A 106 4.02 -6.73 -16.24
N ILE A 107 3.12 -6.52 -15.28
CA ILE A 107 2.85 -5.23 -14.64
C ILE A 107 3.34 -5.29 -13.21
N THR A 108 3.91 -4.19 -12.71
CA THR A 108 4.33 -4.03 -11.31
C THR A 108 3.94 -2.66 -10.77
N THR A 109 3.93 -2.52 -9.44
CA THR A 109 3.54 -1.28 -8.76
C THR A 109 4.72 -0.33 -8.52
N SER A 110 5.97 -0.80 -8.63
CA SER A 110 7.15 -0.02 -8.29
C SER A 110 8.40 -0.48 -9.04
N GLN A 111 9.40 0.41 -9.09
CA GLN A 111 10.70 0.10 -9.68
C GLN A 111 11.40 -1.07 -8.97
N ALA A 112 11.36 -1.11 -7.63
CA ALA A 112 11.95 -2.21 -6.87
C ALA A 112 11.32 -3.56 -7.20
N LEU A 113 10.00 -3.61 -7.42
CA LEU A 113 9.32 -4.84 -7.80
C LEU A 113 9.62 -5.23 -9.26
N LYS A 114 9.78 -4.26 -10.17
CA LYS A 114 10.24 -4.49 -11.53
C LYS A 114 11.63 -5.12 -11.57
N GLU A 115 12.57 -4.65 -10.75
CA GLU A 115 13.91 -5.22 -10.60
C GLU A 115 13.86 -6.66 -10.08
N LEU A 116 12.99 -6.97 -9.13
CA LEU A 116 12.77 -8.34 -8.67
C LEU A 116 12.21 -9.25 -9.76
N VAL A 117 11.26 -8.77 -10.56
CA VAL A 117 10.74 -9.52 -11.72
C VAL A 117 11.90 -9.85 -12.67
N MET A 118 12.69 -8.86 -13.06
CA MET A 118 13.84 -9.07 -13.94
C MET A 118 14.82 -10.10 -13.36
N LYS A 119 15.15 -9.97 -12.07
CA LYS A 119 16.06 -10.87 -11.37
C LYS A 119 15.60 -12.34 -11.39
N HIS A 120 14.30 -12.57 -11.20
CA HIS A 120 13.78 -13.94 -11.03
C HIS A 120 13.22 -14.56 -12.31
N THR A 121 12.88 -13.76 -13.31
CA THR A 121 12.24 -14.26 -14.55
C THR A 121 13.03 -13.95 -15.82
N GLY A 122 14.02 -13.06 -15.77
CA GLY A 122 14.71 -12.54 -16.95
C GLY A 122 13.84 -11.58 -17.81
N ARG A 123 12.61 -11.28 -17.39
CA ARG A 123 11.66 -10.44 -18.12
C ARG A 123 11.55 -9.06 -17.50
N THR A 124 11.43 -8.04 -18.34
CA THR A 124 11.08 -6.68 -17.88
C THR A 124 9.61 -6.56 -17.55
N ALA A 125 9.24 -5.58 -16.72
CA ALA A 125 7.86 -5.26 -16.40
C ALA A 125 7.55 -3.79 -16.68
N ILE A 126 6.28 -3.50 -16.95
CA ILE A 126 5.74 -2.14 -17.04
C ILE A 126 5.32 -1.71 -15.65
N ILE A 127 5.63 -0.48 -15.25
CA ILE A 127 5.18 0.06 -13.97
C ILE A 127 3.86 0.78 -14.19
N ILE A 128 2.82 0.35 -13.44
CA ILE A 128 1.57 1.07 -13.23
C ILE A 128 1.41 1.20 -11.72
N ALA A 129 1.51 2.43 -11.21
CA ALA A 129 1.45 2.70 -9.79
C ALA A 129 0.05 2.41 -9.21
N ASP A 130 -0.05 2.36 -7.89
CA ASP A 130 -1.35 2.26 -7.23
C ASP A 130 -2.02 3.64 -7.16
N PRO A 131 -3.35 3.71 -7.35
CA PRO A 131 -4.13 4.93 -7.16
C PRO A 131 -4.32 5.24 -5.67
N VAL A 132 -4.68 6.49 -5.36
CA VAL A 132 -5.20 6.87 -4.05
C VAL A 132 -6.65 6.42 -3.90
N GLU A 133 -7.02 5.99 -2.67
CA GLU A 133 -8.40 5.59 -2.34
C GLU A 133 -9.11 6.65 -1.47
N ALA A 134 -8.36 7.33 -0.60
CA ALA A 134 -8.90 8.35 0.29
C ALA A 134 -9.41 9.59 -0.46
N THR A 135 -10.52 10.14 0.02
CA THR A 135 -11.01 11.44 -0.44
C THR A 135 -10.11 12.56 0.07
N ARG A 136 -9.85 13.57 -0.77
CA ARG A 136 -9.09 14.76 -0.37
C ARG A 136 -9.81 15.52 0.73
N VAL A 137 -9.07 15.84 1.79
CA VAL A 137 -9.51 16.67 2.91
C VAL A 137 -8.54 17.84 3.05
N GLU A 138 -9.05 19.06 3.13
CA GLU A 138 -8.22 20.26 3.33
C GLU A 138 -7.45 20.17 4.65
N PRO A 139 -6.13 20.42 4.64
CA PRO A 139 -5.32 20.33 5.84
C PRO A 139 -5.66 21.46 6.83
N LYS A 140 -5.94 21.08 8.08
CA LYS A 140 -6.25 22.00 9.19
C LYS A 140 -5.47 21.60 10.44
N VAL A 141 -4.14 21.55 10.31
CA VAL A 141 -3.26 21.08 11.38
C VAL A 141 -3.08 22.17 12.44
N ARG A 142 -3.25 21.79 13.74
CA ARG A 142 -3.07 22.68 14.91
C ARG A 142 -2.50 21.87 16.07
N LEU A 143 -1.22 21.50 16.02
CA LEU A 143 -0.61 20.61 17.02
C LEU A 143 -0.26 21.34 18.33
N LYS A 144 0.31 22.54 18.26
CA LYS A 144 0.78 23.31 19.44
C LYS A 144 -0.31 23.71 20.43
N SER A 145 -1.56 23.85 19.98
CA SER A 145 -2.68 24.33 20.81
C SER A 145 -3.49 23.21 21.44
N ARG A 146 -3.07 21.97 21.30
CA ARG A 146 -3.80 20.81 21.81
C ARG A 146 -3.29 20.37 23.19
N ARG A 147 -4.22 20.05 24.11
CA ARG A 147 -3.90 19.42 25.40
C ARG A 147 -3.35 18.00 25.16
N TYR A 148 -3.87 17.28 24.17
CA TYR A 148 -3.41 15.97 23.76
C TYR A 148 -3.43 15.84 22.23
N ILE A 149 -2.56 15.00 21.71
CA ILE A 149 -2.45 14.70 20.28
C ILE A 149 -2.95 13.28 20.03
N ASN A 150 -3.89 13.14 19.10
CA ASN A 150 -4.40 11.85 18.65
C ASN A 150 -3.52 11.32 17.50
N ILE A 151 -2.88 10.20 17.71
CA ILE A 151 -2.08 9.51 16.70
C ILE A 151 -2.90 8.33 16.17
N PHE A 152 -3.04 8.24 14.85
CA PHE A 152 -3.63 7.07 14.21
C PHE A 152 -2.56 6.24 13.51
N SER A 153 -2.60 4.93 13.75
CA SER A 153 -1.69 3.97 13.12
C SER A 153 -2.48 2.75 12.66
N TYR A 154 -2.21 2.25 11.45
CA TYR A 154 -2.93 1.12 10.91
C TYR A 154 -2.06 0.23 10.03
N GLY A 155 -2.45 -1.04 9.92
CA GLY A 155 -1.76 -2.00 9.08
C GLY A 155 -1.71 -3.41 9.67
N SER A 156 -0.79 -4.24 9.18
CA SER A 156 -0.61 -5.58 9.70
C SER A 156 -0.07 -5.56 11.12
N SER A 157 -0.64 -6.39 11.99
CA SER A 157 -0.21 -6.60 13.38
C SER A 157 1.30 -6.92 13.52
N LYS A 158 1.94 -7.39 12.45
CA LYS A 158 3.40 -7.63 12.43
C LYS A 158 4.24 -6.37 12.61
N HIS A 159 3.71 -5.21 12.27
CA HIS A 159 4.39 -3.92 12.44
C HIS A 159 4.29 -3.36 13.86
N PHE A 160 3.49 -4.00 14.72
CA PHE A 160 3.19 -3.55 16.09
C PHE A 160 3.70 -4.53 17.15
N GLN A 161 4.80 -5.22 16.89
CA GLN A 161 5.37 -6.16 17.86
C GLN A 161 5.84 -5.45 19.13
N LYS A 162 5.55 -6.04 20.30
CA LYS A 162 5.75 -5.49 21.65
C LYS A 162 7.11 -4.82 21.87
N VAL A 163 8.20 -5.47 21.43
CA VAL A 163 9.57 -4.98 21.67
C VAL A 163 9.82 -3.61 21.02
N TYR A 164 9.23 -3.36 19.85
CA TYR A 164 9.44 -2.11 19.10
C TYR A 164 8.42 -1.04 19.48
N TRP A 165 7.18 -1.46 19.70
CA TRP A 165 6.06 -0.57 19.95
C TRP A 165 6.10 0.02 21.36
N ASN A 166 6.39 -0.80 22.40
CA ASN A 166 6.49 -0.30 23.79
C ASN A 166 7.57 0.75 23.93
N LYS A 167 8.75 0.51 23.37
CA LYS A 167 9.84 1.50 23.42
C LYS A 167 9.50 2.78 22.66
N LEU A 168 8.78 2.67 21.55
CA LEU A 168 8.31 3.82 20.80
C LEU A 168 7.28 4.63 21.58
N ILE A 169 6.23 3.96 22.11
CA ILE A 169 5.19 4.59 22.94
C ILE A 169 5.81 5.25 24.17
N GLN A 170 6.66 4.55 24.91
CA GLN A 170 7.34 5.14 26.06
C GLN A 170 8.13 6.39 25.68
N LYS A 171 8.91 6.34 24.59
CA LYS A 171 9.68 7.51 24.14
C LYS A 171 8.83 8.67 23.66
N ILE A 172 7.65 8.42 23.11
CA ILE A 172 6.68 9.47 22.78
C ILE A 172 6.08 10.05 24.07
N PHE A 173 5.75 9.19 25.05
CA PHE A 173 5.17 9.61 26.33
C PHE A 173 6.17 10.23 27.30
N ASP A 174 7.46 9.90 27.21
CA ASP A 174 8.54 10.52 27.98
C ASP A 174 8.83 11.99 27.54
N THR A 175 8.13 12.49 26.55
CA THR A 175 8.21 13.90 26.20
C THR A 175 7.22 14.68 27.05
N ASP A 176 7.68 15.30 28.15
CA ASP A 176 6.92 16.02 29.18
C ASP A 176 5.96 17.14 28.74
N ILE A 177 5.76 17.34 27.44
CA ILE A 177 5.15 18.55 26.92
C ILE A 177 3.68 18.35 26.49
N ILE A 178 3.29 17.14 26.04
CA ILE A 178 1.94 16.90 25.48
C ILE A 178 1.52 15.44 25.73
N GLU A 179 0.26 15.26 26.16
CA GLU A 179 -0.36 13.92 26.26
C GLU A 179 -0.68 13.38 24.87
N PHE A 180 -0.33 12.13 24.61
CA PHE A 180 -0.65 11.42 23.37
C PHE A 180 -1.72 10.36 23.60
N LYS A 181 -2.67 10.26 22.67
CA LYS A 181 -3.60 9.13 22.56
C LYS A 181 -3.35 8.43 21.24
N ILE A 182 -3.21 7.11 21.28
CA ILE A 182 -2.89 6.32 20.10
C ILE A 182 -4.06 5.42 19.75
N HIS A 183 -4.53 5.51 18.51
CA HIS A 183 -5.53 4.63 17.92
C HIS A 183 -4.83 3.70 16.93
N CYS A 184 -4.87 2.39 17.18
CA CYS A 184 -4.29 1.38 16.31
C CYS A 184 -5.37 0.53 15.67
N MET A 185 -5.39 0.46 14.34
CA MET A 185 -6.26 -0.45 13.61
C MET A 185 -5.44 -1.60 13.02
N LEU A 186 -5.76 -2.83 13.42
CA LEU A 186 -4.99 -4.03 13.15
C LEU A 186 -5.86 -5.12 12.51
N ASP A 187 -5.19 -6.02 11.76
CA ASP A 187 -5.84 -7.22 11.21
C ASP A 187 -6.18 -8.29 12.26
N ARG A 188 -5.60 -8.19 13.47
CA ARG A 188 -5.86 -9.10 14.61
C ARG A 188 -5.59 -8.37 15.92
N THR A 189 -6.61 -8.12 16.71
CA THR A 189 -6.50 -7.38 17.99
C THR A 189 -6.25 -8.29 19.20
N LYS A 190 -6.92 -9.44 19.31
CA LYS A 190 -6.91 -10.31 20.50
C LYS A 190 -5.55 -10.56 21.15
N LYS A 191 -4.49 -10.68 20.35
CA LYS A 191 -3.14 -10.90 20.87
C LYS A 191 -2.52 -9.64 21.48
N PHE A 192 -3.04 -8.47 21.16
CA PHE A 192 -2.52 -7.18 21.60
C PHE A 192 -3.25 -6.66 22.83
N ASP A 193 -4.50 -7.07 23.08
CA ASP A 193 -5.29 -6.68 24.25
C ASP A 193 -4.59 -7.08 25.56
N GLU A 194 -4.06 -8.30 25.62
CA GLU A 194 -3.29 -8.77 26.79
C GLU A 194 -1.92 -8.08 26.89
N MET A 195 -1.31 -7.80 25.76
CA MET A 195 0.04 -7.25 25.67
C MET A 195 0.12 -5.78 26.11
N TYR A 196 -0.96 -5.01 25.92
CA TYR A 196 -1.05 -3.57 26.18
C TYR A 196 -2.17 -3.22 27.15
N ARG A 197 -2.48 -4.12 28.09
CA ARG A 197 -3.59 -3.96 29.03
C ARG A 197 -3.55 -2.64 29.80
N ASP A 198 -2.39 -2.22 30.27
CA ASP A 198 -2.23 -1.01 31.10
C ASP A 198 -2.41 0.26 30.25
N GLU A 199 -1.88 0.29 29.02
CA GLU A 199 -2.06 1.41 28.09
C GLU A 199 -3.51 1.53 27.63
N ILE A 200 -4.19 0.41 27.47
CA ILE A 200 -5.63 0.38 27.13
C ILE A 200 -6.45 0.84 28.32
N ALA A 201 -6.19 0.32 29.51
CA ALA A 201 -6.91 0.68 30.74
C ALA A 201 -6.74 2.17 31.09
N SER A 202 -5.56 2.74 30.85
CA SER A 202 -5.30 4.17 31.04
C SER A 202 -5.86 5.08 29.94
N GLY A 203 -6.47 4.54 28.88
CA GLY A 203 -6.98 5.28 27.74
C GLY A 203 -5.91 5.88 26.82
N LYS A 204 -4.64 5.52 27.01
CA LYS A 204 -3.54 5.97 26.14
C LYS A 204 -3.49 5.24 24.80
N LEU A 205 -3.98 3.99 24.76
CA LEU A 205 -4.08 3.17 23.56
C LEU A 205 -5.49 2.66 23.36
N THR A 206 -6.00 2.79 22.13
CA THR A 206 -7.27 2.17 21.71
C THR A 206 -6.96 1.25 20.52
N LEU A 207 -7.37 -0.01 20.65
CA LEU A 207 -7.25 -0.99 19.57
C LEU A 207 -8.57 -1.08 18.80
N HIS A 208 -8.47 -1.12 17.49
CA HIS A 208 -9.60 -1.28 16.58
C HIS A 208 -9.34 -2.50 15.67
N GLU A 209 -10.36 -3.32 15.50
CA GLU A 209 -10.33 -4.31 14.42
C GLU A 209 -10.46 -3.60 13.06
N TYR A 210 -9.83 -4.20 12.04
CA TYR A 210 -9.86 -3.62 10.70
C TYR A 210 -11.29 -3.49 10.20
N ASN A 211 -11.66 -2.25 9.92
CA ASN A 211 -12.90 -1.87 9.27
C ASN A 211 -12.61 -0.73 8.30
N PHE A 212 -13.03 -0.88 7.06
CA PHE A 212 -12.70 0.03 5.98
C PHE A 212 -13.20 1.46 6.24
N ASP A 213 -14.48 1.62 6.56
CA ASP A 213 -15.08 2.95 6.76
C ASP A 213 -14.51 3.62 8.01
N LYS A 214 -14.36 2.86 9.09
CA LYS A 214 -13.77 3.33 10.33
C LYS A 214 -12.31 3.75 10.17
N GLN A 215 -11.55 3.13 9.26
CA GLN A 215 -10.19 3.54 8.96
C GLN A 215 -10.13 4.99 8.49
N TYR A 216 -10.98 5.36 7.53
CA TYR A 216 -11.00 6.72 6.99
C TYR A 216 -11.61 7.72 7.97
N GLN A 217 -12.58 7.30 8.79
CA GLN A 217 -13.10 8.13 9.88
C GLN A 217 -11.99 8.46 10.88
N LEU A 218 -11.29 7.47 11.43
CA LEU A 218 -10.19 7.67 12.38
C LEU A 218 -9.06 8.50 11.77
N MET A 219 -8.76 8.31 10.49
CA MET A 219 -7.76 9.09 9.78
C MET A 219 -8.16 10.57 9.67
N LYS A 220 -9.45 10.89 9.49
CA LYS A 220 -9.95 12.26 9.50
C LYS A 220 -9.96 12.89 10.90
N GLU A 221 -10.18 12.10 11.95
CA GLU A 221 -10.29 12.56 13.33
C GLU A 221 -8.94 12.72 14.04
N CYS A 222 -7.90 11.97 13.62
CA CYS A 222 -6.59 12.06 14.24
C CYS A 222 -5.86 13.37 13.92
N ASP A 223 -4.80 13.65 14.67
CA ASP A 223 -3.92 14.80 14.45
C ASP A 223 -2.68 14.43 13.64
N ILE A 224 -2.18 13.21 13.79
CA ILE A 224 -1.00 12.68 13.10
C ILE A 224 -1.28 11.24 12.65
N VAL A 225 -0.92 10.90 11.43
CA VAL A 225 -0.87 9.51 10.98
C VAL A 225 0.56 8.99 11.11
N TYR A 226 0.73 7.92 11.89
CA TYR A 226 2.00 7.24 12.08
C TYR A 226 2.00 5.88 11.38
N LEU A 227 2.90 5.69 10.43
CA LEU A 227 3.00 4.50 9.59
C LEU A 227 4.31 3.75 9.87
N PRO A 228 4.47 3.09 11.02
CA PRO A 228 5.69 2.37 11.32
C PRO A 228 5.86 1.17 10.38
N ILE A 229 7.11 0.98 9.92
CA ILE A 229 7.51 -0.18 9.14
C ILE A 229 8.67 -0.83 9.86
N VAL A 230 8.41 -1.99 10.45
CA VAL A 230 9.42 -2.73 11.20
C VAL A 230 10.27 -3.55 10.26
N VAL A 231 11.58 -3.32 10.29
CA VAL A 231 12.60 -4.11 9.60
C VAL A 231 13.43 -4.84 10.64
N ASN A 232 13.16 -6.12 10.82
CA ASN A 232 13.83 -6.97 11.82
C ASN A 232 14.97 -7.82 11.22
N SER A 233 15.16 -7.79 9.90
CA SER A 233 16.28 -8.47 9.22
C SER A 233 16.52 -7.86 7.83
N MET A 234 17.73 -8.03 7.29
CA MET A 234 18.04 -7.66 5.90
C MET A 234 17.11 -8.36 4.93
N ASP A 235 16.71 -9.53 5.31
CA ASP A 235 15.78 -10.34 4.57
C ASP A 235 14.40 -9.73 4.47
N ASN A 236 13.89 -9.18 5.54
CA ASN A 236 12.62 -8.49 5.56
C ASN A 236 12.67 -7.15 4.79
N LEU A 237 13.86 -6.55 4.67
CA LEU A 237 14.07 -5.30 3.95
C LEU A 237 13.62 -5.40 2.48
N ILE A 238 13.96 -6.49 1.78
CA ILE A 238 13.58 -6.69 0.37
C ILE A 238 12.05 -6.72 0.22
N ASP A 239 11.35 -7.37 1.16
CA ASP A 239 9.88 -7.40 1.15
C ASP A 239 9.25 -6.03 1.47
N ILE A 240 9.97 -5.20 2.21
CA ILE A 240 9.54 -3.85 2.58
C ILE A 240 9.76 -2.88 1.43
N ARG A 241 10.91 -2.93 0.77
CA ARG A 241 11.25 -2.06 -0.36
C ARG A 241 10.20 -2.08 -1.46
N VAL A 242 9.61 -3.24 -1.74
CA VAL A 242 8.61 -3.42 -2.79
C VAL A 242 7.18 -3.09 -2.38
N LYS A 243 6.95 -2.61 -1.15
CA LYS A 243 5.59 -2.26 -0.69
C LYS A 243 5.01 -1.11 -1.50
N SER A 244 3.68 -1.19 -1.67
CA SER A 244 2.89 -0.15 -2.31
C SER A 244 2.82 1.13 -1.47
N PRO A 245 2.66 2.31 -2.10
CA PRO A 245 2.53 3.59 -1.40
C PRO A 245 1.14 3.83 -0.78
N ASN A 246 0.18 2.93 -0.89
CA ASN A 246 -1.23 3.13 -0.55
C ASN A 246 -1.45 3.84 0.79
N ARG A 247 -0.76 3.41 1.85
CA ARG A 247 -0.95 4.00 3.18
C ARG A 247 -0.50 5.46 3.26
N ILE A 248 0.62 5.81 2.65
CA ILE A 248 1.10 7.20 2.67
C ILE A 248 0.25 8.09 1.76
N LEU A 249 -0.24 7.56 0.63
CA LEU A 249 -1.18 8.26 -0.26
C LEU A 249 -2.44 8.64 0.50
N ASP A 250 -3.09 7.66 1.13
CA ASP A 250 -4.35 7.86 1.84
C ASP A 250 -4.18 8.80 3.04
N ALA A 251 -3.08 8.71 3.77
CA ALA A 251 -2.81 9.57 4.91
C ALA A 251 -2.63 11.04 4.50
N ILE A 252 -1.81 11.32 3.48
CA ILE A 252 -1.61 12.68 2.95
C ILE A 252 -2.92 13.23 2.38
N GLN A 253 -3.65 12.41 1.61
CA GLN A 253 -4.92 12.81 1.00
C GLN A 253 -5.98 13.14 2.05
N SER A 254 -5.93 12.51 3.22
CA SER A 254 -6.80 12.81 4.37
C SER A 254 -6.44 14.13 5.08
N GLY A 255 -5.50 14.91 4.57
CA GLY A 255 -5.13 16.22 5.12
C GLY A 255 -4.34 16.16 6.42
N LYS A 256 -3.64 15.04 6.68
CA LYS A 256 -2.90 14.82 7.93
C LYS A 256 -1.39 14.79 7.72
N PRO A 257 -0.63 15.32 8.68
CA PRO A 257 0.82 15.11 8.70
C PRO A 257 1.11 13.61 8.93
N VAL A 258 2.12 13.12 8.21
CA VAL A 258 2.51 11.72 8.23
C VAL A 258 3.92 11.58 8.75
N ILE A 259 4.11 10.66 9.69
CA ILE A 259 5.43 10.17 10.11
C ILE A 259 5.55 8.72 9.66
N THR A 260 6.62 8.39 8.94
CA THR A 260 6.91 7.04 8.45
C THR A 260 8.41 6.75 8.44
N ASN A 261 8.78 5.50 8.17
CA ASN A 261 10.19 5.11 8.06
C ASN A 261 10.64 5.14 6.59
N GLU A 262 11.93 5.33 6.40
CA GLU A 262 12.61 4.96 5.16
C GLU A 262 12.52 3.44 4.91
N GLY A 263 12.86 2.99 3.70
CA GLY A 263 12.94 1.58 3.35
C GLY A 263 11.84 1.08 2.41
N VAL A 264 10.79 1.86 2.17
CA VAL A 264 9.82 1.59 1.10
C VAL A 264 10.16 2.47 -0.08
N ASP A 265 10.62 1.87 -1.19
CA ASP A 265 11.09 2.63 -2.35
C ASP A 265 9.97 3.51 -2.94
N SER A 266 8.73 3.03 -2.95
CA SER A 266 7.57 3.80 -3.41
C SER A 266 7.20 4.99 -2.51
N TYR A 267 7.78 5.10 -1.30
CA TYR A 267 7.58 6.26 -0.42
C TYR A 267 8.57 7.39 -0.71
N LEU A 268 9.67 7.14 -1.39
CA LEU A 268 10.73 8.13 -1.63
C LEU A 268 10.25 9.44 -2.27
N PRO A 269 9.30 9.44 -3.24
CA PRO A 269 8.77 10.68 -3.79
C PRO A 269 8.07 11.57 -2.76
N PHE A 270 7.62 11.00 -1.64
CA PHE A 270 6.87 11.71 -0.58
C PHE A 270 7.74 12.35 0.50
N ARG A 271 9.08 12.24 0.43
CA ARG A 271 9.99 12.85 1.42
C ARG A 271 9.81 14.35 1.61
N LYS A 272 9.33 15.05 0.60
CA LYS A 272 9.05 16.49 0.67
C LYS A 272 7.77 16.82 1.45
N PHE A 273 6.87 15.83 1.59
CA PHE A 273 5.50 16.02 2.07
C PHE A 273 5.24 15.36 3.43
N ALA A 274 6.00 14.33 3.77
CA ALA A 274 5.92 13.57 5.02
C ALA A 274 7.23 13.64 5.79
N ASP A 275 7.20 13.28 7.07
CA ASP A 275 8.37 13.20 7.93
C ASP A 275 8.90 11.76 7.95
N PHE A 276 10.14 11.59 7.50
CA PHE A 276 10.78 10.29 7.41
C PHE A 276 11.74 10.09 8.57
N ILE A 277 11.60 8.95 9.22
CA ILE A 277 12.54 8.47 10.23
C ILE A 277 13.55 7.59 9.52
N GLY A 278 14.82 7.84 9.78
CA GLY A 278 15.92 7.13 9.13
C GLY A 278 15.80 5.62 9.26
N PHE A 279 16.26 4.94 8.23
CA PHE A 279 16.37 3.50 8.18
C PHE A 279 17.47 3.05 9.16
N ALA A 280 17.08 2.62 10.38
CA ALA A 280 18.01 2.01 11.30
C ALA A 280 17.88 0.49 11.22
N ARG A 281 19.02 -0.22 11.17
CA ARG A 281 19.09 -1.67 11.39
C ARG A 281 18.56 -2.05 12.79
N SER A 282 18.57 -1.11 13.70
CA SER A 282 17.86 -1.12 14.98
C SER A 282 16.95 0.11 15.00
N PHE A 283 15.69 -0.06 15.35
CA PHE A 283 14.74 1.03 15.55
C PHE A 283 15.38 2.08 16.46
N ASN A 284 15.76 3.22 15.89
CA ASN A 284 16.27 4.32 16.69
C ASN A 284 15.07 5.09 17.25
N TYR A 285 14.66 4.72 18.47
CA TYR A 285 13.52 5.34 19.16
C TYR A 285 13.72 6.85 19.36
N ASN A 286 14.97 7.30 19.47
CA ASN A 286 15.29 8.71 19.60
C ASN A 286 14.98 9.48 18.31
N ASP A 287 15.12 8.86 17.14
CA ASP A 287 14.74 9.47 15.85
C ASP A 287 13.23 9.61 15.72
N ASN A 288 12.46 8.63 16.22
CA ASN A 288 11.01 8.75 16.30
C ASN A 288 10.60 9.94 17.18
N ALA A 289 11.10 10.01 18.41
CA ALA A 289 10.81 11.12 19.32
C ALA A 289 11.21 12.48 18.73
N ARG A 290 12.35 12.54 18.02
CA ARG A 290 12.82 13.74 17.32
C ARG A 290 11.87 14.14 16.21
N ALA A 291 11.39 13.19 15.39
CA ALA A 291 10.44 13.46 14.31
C ALA A 291 9.11 14.00 14.84
N PHE A 292 8.56 13.41 15.91
CA PHE A 292 7.35 13.91 16.57
C PHE A 292 7.55 15.31 17.14
N ARG A 293 8.64 15.58 17.85
CA ARG A 293 8.97 16.93 18.36
C ARG A 293 9.13 17.96 17.24
N ALA A 294 9.85 17.59 16.18
CA ALA A 294 10.02 18.46 15.02
C ALA A 294 8.68 18.82 14.36
N LEU A 295 7.80 17.83 14.18
CA LEU A 295 6.49 18.05 13.60
C LEU A 295 5.60 18.91 14.52
N ILE A 296 5.57 18.67 15.83
CA ILE A 296 4.77 19.43 16.79
C ILE A 296 5.23 20.90 16.84
N ASN A 297 6.54 21.14 16.75
CA ASN A 297 7.12 22.49 16.82
C ASN A 297 7.09 23.23 15.49
N ARG A 298 6.81 22.56 14.38
CA ARG A 298 6.72 23.19 13.04
C ARG A 298 5.57 24.18 12.99
N PRO A 299 5.73 25.33 12.31
CA PRO A 299 4.63 26.25 12.03
C PRO A 299 3.47 25.51 11.32
N LYS A 300 2.23 25.82 11.73
CA LYS A 300 1.04 25.16 11.14
C LYS A 300 0.92 25.45 9.64
N GLU A 301 1.31 26.65 9.22
CA GLU A 301 1.30 27.09 7.83
C GLU A 301 2.23 26.23 6.98
N GLU A 302 3.44 25.98 7.46
CA GLU A 302 4.41 25.10 6.78
C GLU A 302 3.88 23.67 6.70
N THR A 303 3.32 23.13 7.79
CA THR A 303 2.77 21.77 7.81
C THR A 303 1.61 21.64 6.83
N ASN A 304 0.65 22.58 6.84
CA ASN A 304 -0.48 22.59 5.92
C ASN A 304 -0.02 22.76 4.46
N TYR A 305 0.96 23.62 4.20
CA TYR A 305 1.55 23.78 2.87
C TYR A 305 2.15 22.48 2.36
N ARG A 306 2.97 21.78 3.16
CA ARG A 306 3.58 20.49 2.76
C ARG A 306 2.53 19.44 2.44
N ILE A 307 1.47 19.32 3.24
CA ILE A 307 0.37 18.39 2.98
C ILE A 307 -0.33 18.75 1.67
N THR A 308 -0.65 20.03 1.44
CA THR A 308 -1.29 20.51 0.20
C THR A 308 -0.44 20.19 -1.03
N GLN A 309 0.88 20.39 -0.96
CA GLN A 309 1.80 20.02 -2.05
C GLN A 309 1.80 18.50 -2.29
N GLY A 310 1.75 17.70 -1.21
CA GLY A 310 1.62 16.25 -1.30
C GLY A 310 0.30 15.79 -1.96
N GLN A 311 -0.80 16.46 -1.61
CA GLN A 311 -2.11 16.20 -2.23
C GLN A 311 -2.14 16.55 -3.72
N ASN A 312 -1.48 17.64 -4.12
CA ASN A 312 -1.35 18.00 -5.52
C ASN A 312 -0.51 16.97 -6.29
N TYR A 313 0.63 16.57 -5.74
CA TYR A 313 1.43 15.48 -6.31
C TYR A 313 0.63 14.18 -6.48
N ILE A 314 -0.19 13.81 -5.48
CA ILE A 314 -1.05 12.62 -5.54
C ILE A 314 -2.09 12.77 -6.66
N LYS A 315 -2.73 13.93 -6.79
CA LYS A 315 -3.69 14.21 -7.87
C LYS A 315 -3.07 14.02 -9.26
N GLU A 316 -1.84 14.50 -9.44
CA GLU A 316 -1.12 14.45 -10.73
C GLU A 316 -0.55 13.07 -11.06
N ASN A 317 -0.27 12.21 -10.07
CA ASN A 317 0.47 10.97 -10.28
C ASN A 317 -0.27 9.70 -9.83
N HIS A 318 -1.28 9.83 -8.95
CA HIS A 318 -1.95 8.70 -8.30
C HIS A 318 -3.47 8.82 -8.26
N SER A 319 -4.07 9.78 -8.97
CA SER A 319 -5.53 9.83 -9.06
C SER A 319 -6.05 8.62 -9.85
N PRO A 320 -7.30 8.17 -9.61
CA PRO A 320 -7.91 7.09 -10.37
C PRO A 320 -7.88 7.34 -11.88
N GLU A 321 -8.05 8.60 -12.31
CA GLU A 321 -8.05 9.03 -13.72
C GLU A 321 -6.65 8.84 -14.34
N ILE A 322 -5.60 9.25 -13.66
CA ILE A 322 -4.21 9.11 -14.14
C ILE A 322 -3.83 7.64 -14.21
N ILE A 323 -4.16 6.87 -13.17
CA ILE A 323 -3.85 5.43 -13.16
C ILE A 323 -4.72 4.67 -14.17
N GLY A 324 -6.00 5.02 -14.29
CA GLY A 324 -6.88 4.47 -15.33
C GLY A 324 -6.32 4.69 -16.72
N LYS A 325 -5.82 5.90 -17.02
CA LYS A 325 -5.16 6.21 -18.28
C LYS A 325 -3.91 5.35 -18.52
N GLN A 326 -3.09 5.12 -17.49
CA GLN A 326 -1.91 4.23 -17.62
C GLN A 326 -2.31 2.80 -17.99
N TRP A 327 -3.46 2.31 -17.48
CA TRP A 327 -4.01 1.01 -17.88
C TRP A 327 -4.48 1.03 -19.33
N ILE A 328 -5.21 2.06 -19.76
CA ILE A 328 -5.65 2.22 -21.17
C ILE A 328 -4.44 2.27 -22.11
N ASP A 329 -3.40 3.02 -21.76
CA ASP A 329 -2.16 3.13 -22.56
C ASP A 329 -1.39 1.79 -22.68
N LEU A 330 -1.71 0.82 -21.82
CA LEU A 330 -1.18 -0.54 -21.90
C LEU A 330 -1.57 -1.23 -23.23
N GLU A 331 -2.76 -0.95 -23.77
CA GLU A 331 -3.21 -1.49 -25.07
C GLU A 331 -2.21 -1.19 -26.18
N ASN A 332 -1.71 0.05 -26.23
CA ASN A 332 -0.74 0.48 -27.22
C ASN A 332 0.61 -0.26 -27.09
N LYS A 333 0.95 -0.69 -25.86
CA LYS A 333 2.20 -1.42 -25.56
C LYS A 333 2.06 -2.91 -25.83
N VAL A 334 0.91 -3.50 -25.53
CA VAL A 334 0.61 -4.92 -25.79
C VAL A 334 0.27 -5.17 -27.25
N GLY A 335 -0.34 -4.18 -27.94
CA GLY A 335 -0.69 -4.26 -29.35
C GLY A 335 0.51 -4.17 -30.31
N LYS A 336 1.55 -3.44 -29.95
CA LYS A 336 2.76 -3.21 -30.80
C LYS A 336 3.81 -4.34 -30.73
N LEU A 337 3.68 -5.28 -29.82
CA LEU A 337 4.60 -6.43 -29.67
C LEU A 337 4.10 -7.69 -30.40
N GLY A 338 3.13 -7.54 -31.28
CA GLY A 338 2.69 -8.58 -32.20
C GLY A 338 3.67 -8.69 -33.37
N PHE A 339 4.62 -9.66 -33.30
CA PHE A 339 5.47 -10.29 -34.32
C PHE A 339 6.34 -9.41 -35.18
#